data_67e71b6a29759f6d1636e66ad6d9d154
#
_entry.id   67e71b6a29759f6d1636e66ad6d9d154
#
_cell.length_a   1.000
_cell.length_b   1.000
_cell.length_c   1.000
_cell.angle_alpha   90.00
_cell.angle_beta   90.00
_cell.angle_gamma   90.00
#
_symmetry.space_group_name_H-M   'P 1'
#
loop_
_entity.id
_entity.type
_entity.pdbx_description
1 polymer ?
#
loop_
_entity_poly.entity_id
_entity_poly.type
_entity_poly.pdbx_seq_one_letter_code
_entity_poly.pdbx_strand_id
1 'polypeptide(L)'
;MKVKVCDAIMGSGKTQAAIVKMDRCVDRRYMFITPYLNECERVCAACEKRGFQQPQTAEGSKLESLHSLLKSGINIASTHALFYYYTEETRELIRQGHYHLILDEVVDTVKLLDINKNDVKSLLASDFIEIDPETTQVTWKDKRYNGHWHCLLYTSPSPRDS
;
A
#
# COMPACT_ATOMS: atom_id res chain seq x y z
N MET A 1 6.36 -16.07 1.27
CA MET A 1 5.43 -15.35 0.35
C MET A 1 5.77 -15.73 -1.09
N LYS A 2 4.79 -16.03 -1.96
CA LYS A 2 5.05 -16.28 -3.40
C LYS A 2 4.63 -15.04 -4.19
N VAL A 3 5.58 -14.42 -4.89
CA VAL A 3 5.34 -13.30 -5.80
C VAL A 3 5.40 -13.82 -7.23
N LYS A 4 4.43 -13.43 -8.06
CA LYS A 4 4.44 -13.70 -9.52
C LYS A 4 4.56 -12.36 -10.23
N VAL A 5 5.56 -12.23 -11.05
CA VAL A 5 5.78 -11.05 -11.89
C VAL A 5 5.31 -11.36 -13.31
N CYS A 6 4.53 -10.45 -13.88
CA CYS A 6 4.14 -10.48 -15.30
C CYS A 6 4.85 -9.32 -15.99
N ASP A 7 5.99 -9.59 -16.58
CA ASP A 7 6.72 -8.63 -17.39
C ASP A 7 6.31 -8.78 -18.87
N ALA A 8 5.78 -7.71 -19.44
CA ALA A 8 5.35 -7.66 -20.83
C ALA A 8 5.29 -6.20 -21.29
N ILE A 9 5.42 -5.98 -22.59
CA ILE A 9 5.39 -4.65 -23.19
C ILE A 9 4.09 -3.89 -22.86
N MET A 10 4.16 -2.56 -22.90
CA MET A 10 2.98 -1.69 -22.72
C MET A 10 1.91 -2.04 -23.77
N GLY A 11 0.64 -2.04 -23.38
CA GLY A 11 -0.47 -2.36 -24.28
C GLY A 11 -0.70 -3.84 -24.56
N SER A 12 0.09 -4.77 -23.97
CA SER A 12 -0.06 -6.21 -24.17
C SER A 12 -1.29 -6.85 -23.50
N GLY A 13 -2.13 -6.07 -22.83
CA GLY A 13 -3.33 -6.56 -22.18
C GLY A 13 -3.12 -7.16 -20.79
N LYS A 14 -2.04 -6.80 -20.07
CA LYS A 14 -1.76 -7.30 -18.70
C LYS A 14 -2.93 -7.08 -17.75
N THR A 15 -3.44 -5.85 -17.70
CA THR A 15 -4.59 -5.49 -16.84
C THR A 15 -5.84 -6.27 -17.24
N GLN A 16 -6.10 -6.45 -18.55
CA GLN A 16 -7.22 -7.25 -19.02
C GLN A 16 -7.10 -8.74 -18.63
N ALA A 17 -5.89 -9.30 -18.70
CA ALA A 17 -5.63 -10.66 -18.23
C ALA A 17 -5.85 -10.80 -16.71
N ALA A 18 -5.48 -9.80 -15.94
CA ALA A 18 -5.76 -9.74 -14.49
C ALA A 18 -7.27 -9.71 -14.21
N ILE A 19 -8.03 -8.86 -14.92
CA ILE A 19 -9.50 -8.79 -14.82
C ILE A 19 -10.13 -10.13 -15.10
N VAL A 20 -9.79 -10.77 -16.23
CA VAL A 20 -10.33 -12.11 -16.60
C VAL A 20 -10.00 -13.14 -15.52
N LYS A 21 -8.80 -13.10 -14.97
CA LYS A 21 -8.41 -14.01 -13.88
C LYS A 21 -9.21 -13.78 -12.61
N MET A 22 -9.39 -12.52 -12.20
CA MET A 22 -10.16 -12.17 -11.01
C MET A 22 -11.64 -12.57 -11.17
N ASP A 23 -12.20 -12.37 -12.34
CA ASP A 23 -13.60 -12.72 -12.61
C ASP A 23 -13.84 -14.25 -12.58
N ARG A 24 -12.90 -15.03 -13.10
CA ARG A 24 -13.00 -16.51 -13.16
C ARG A 24 -12.75 -17.21 -11.82
N CYS A 25 -11.87 -16.69 -10.96
CA CYS A 25 -11.48 -17.35 -9.71
C CYS A 25 -12.38 -16.87 -8.56
N VAL A 26 -13.58 -17.44 -8.47
CA VAL A 26 -14.62 -17.02 -7.51
C VAL A 26 -14.32 -17.40 -6.05
N ASP A 27 -13.43 -18.33 -5.82
CA ASP A 27 -13.00 -18.84 -4.52
C ASP A 27 -12.00 -17.93 -3.80
N ARG A 28 -11.57 -16.83 -4.45
CA ARG A 28 -10.52 -15.94 -3.95
C ARG A 28 -11.03 -14.53 -3.73
N ARG A 29 -10.48 -13.90 -2.72
CA ARG A 29 -10.63 -12.46 -2.50
C ARG A 29 -9.46 -11.73 -3.12
N TYR A 30 -9.75 -10.62 -3.77
CA TYR A 30 -8.75 -9.84 -4.47
C TYR A 30 -8.69 -8.40 -3.97
N MET A 31 -7.48 -7.88 -3.94
CA MET A 31 -7.21 -6.48 -3.81
C MET A 31 -6.38 -6.04 -5.03
N PHE A 32 -6.98 -5.23 -5.88
CA PHE A 32 -6.37 -4.70 -7.09
C PHE A 32 -5.89 -3.27 -6.82
N ILE A 33 -4.61 -3.03 -7.00
CA ILE A 33 -3.96 -1.74 -6.73
C ILE A 33 -3.39 -1.20 -8.04
N THR A 34 -3.79 0.02 -8.41
CA THR A 34 -3.41 0.68 -9.65
C THR A 34 -3.09 2.16 -9.41
N PRO A 35 -2.26 2.82 -10.24
CA PRO A 35 -1.98 4.24 -10.08
C PRO A 35 -3.20 5.14 -10.34
N TYR A 36 -4.17 4.69 -11.15
CA TYR A 36 -5.24 5.54 -11.70
C TYR A 36 -6.63 5.17 -11.17
N LEU A 37 -7.42 6.20 -10.84
CA LEU A 37 -8.78 6.02 -10.31
C LEU A 37 -9.74 5.43 -11.37
N ASN A 38 -9.61 5.86 -12.62
CA ASN A 38 -10.41 5.33 -13.75
C ASN A 38 -10.17 3.82 -13.98
N GLU A 39 -8.97 3.31 -13.70
CA GLU A 39 -8.69 1.87 -13.75
C GLU A 39 -9.38 1.12 -12.59
N CYS A 40 -9.48 1.73 -11.41
CA CYS A 40 -10.30 1.16 -10.32
C CYS A 40 -11.75 1.04 -10.75
N GLU A 41 -12.31 2.09 -11.35
CA GLU A 41 -13.69 2.10 -11.87
C GLU A 41 -13.89 1.03 -12.94
N ARG A 42 -12.92 0.92 -13.87
CA ARG A 42 -12.94 -0.10 -14.91
C ARG A 42 -12.96 -1.52 -14.34
N VAL A 43 -12.15 -1.80 -13.32
CA VAL A 43 -12.11 -3.13 -12.67
C VAL A 43 -13.44 -3.41 -11.97
N CYS A 44 -14.02 -2.43 -11.25
CA CYS A 44 -15.32 -2.59 -10.62
C CYS A 44 -16.42 -2.92 -11.63
N ALA A 45 -16.45 -2.22 -12.75
CA ALA A 45 -17.43 -2.46 -13.82
C ALA A 45 -17.21 -3.80 -14.56
N ALA A 46 -15.96 -4.14 -14.86
CA ALA A 46 -15.63 -5.36 -15.58
C ALA A 46 -15.80 -6.64 -14.74
N CYS A 47 -15.69 -6.53 -13.41
CA CYS A 47 -15.86 -7.63 -12.47
C CYS A 47 -17.14 -7.45 -11.61
N GLU A 48 -18.24 -7.00 -12.20
CA GLU A 48 -19.49 -6.69 -11.48
C GLU A 48 -19.95 -7.85 -10.59
N LYS A 49 -19.96 -9.07 -11.12
CA LYS A 49 -20.35 -10.29 -10.39
C LYS A 49 -19.47 -10.60 -9.18
N ARG A 50 -18.27 -10.04 -9.14
CA ARG A 50 -17.31 -10.21 -8.06
C ARG A 50 -17.48 -9.18 -6.94
N GLY A 51 -18.33 -8.14 -7.16
CA GLY A 51 -18.65 -7.12 -6.18
C GLY A 51 -17.44 -6.29 -5.75
N PHE A 52 -16.57 -5.92 -6.69
CA PHE A 52 -15.46 -5.02 -6.37
C PHE A 52 -15.96 -3.66 -5.92
N GLN A 53 -15.37 -3.14 -4.85
CA GLN A 53 -15.68 -1.80 -4.34
C GLN A 53 -14.42 -0.97 -4.17
N GLN A 54 -14.59 0.34 -4.23
CA GLN A 54 -13.53 1.31 -3.96
C GLN A 54 -13.73 1.93 -2.58
N PRO A 55 -12.67 2.13 -1.78
CA PRO A 55 -12.76 2.88 -0.54
C PRO A 55 -13.24 4.32 -0.79
N GLN A 56 -14.26 4.75 -0.06
CA GLN A 56 -14.91 6.06 -0.19
C GLN A 56 -14.61 6.96 1.02
N THR A 57 -14.83 8.26 0.88
CA THR A 57 -14.68 9.25 1.96
C THR A 57 -16.00 9.68 2.60
N ALA A 58 -17.13 9.04 2.23
CA ALA A 58 -18.46 9.50 2.61
C ALA A 58 -18.73 9.48 4.13
N GLU A 59 -18.08 8.59 4.89
CA GLU A 59 -18.31 8.41 6.34
C GLU A 59 -16.99 8.36 7.13
N GLY A 60 -16.01 9.17 6.74
CA GLY A 60 -14.70 9.18 7.42
C GLY A 60 -13.52 9.21 6.44
N SER A 61 -12.38 8.66 6.85
CA SER A 61 -11.22 8.57 5.97
C SER A 61 -11.34 7.41 4.99
N LYS A 62 -10.66 7.53 3.82
CA LYS A 62 -10.56 6.40 2.86
C LYS A 62 -9.95 5.15 3.50
N LEU A 63 -9.08 5.32 4.50
CA LEU A 63 -8.46 4.21 5.20
C LEU A 63 -9.48 3.46 6.09
N GLU A 64 -10.37 4.18 6.79
CA GLU A 64 -11.45 3.58 7.59
C GLU A 64 -12.43 2.82 6.69
N SER A 65 -12.81 3.42 5.55
CA SER A 65 -13.61 2.74 4.54
C SER A 65 -12.94 1.46 4.03
N LEU A 66 -11.63 1.51 3.75
CA LEU A 66 -10.84 0.34 3.37
C LEU A 66 -10.91 -0.77 4.45
N HIS A 67 -10.71 -0.41 5.73
CA HIS A 67 -10.78 -1.37 6.83
C HIS A 67 -12.17 -2.02 6.95
N SER A 68 -13.24 -1.25 6.74
CA SER A 68 -14.62 -1.77 6.71
C SER A 68 -14.81 -2.79 5.60
N LEU A 69 -14.35 -2.48 4.38
CA LEU A 69 -14.42 -3.38 3.23
C LEU A 69 -13.61 -4.67 3.47
N LEU A 70 -12.40 -4.56 4.05
CA LEU A 70 -11.56 -5.71 4.39
C LEU A 70 -12.24 -6.62 5.41
N LYS A 71 -12.80 -6.05 6.48
CA LYS A 71 -13.55 -6.78 7.51
C LYS A 71 -14.78 -7.50 6.95
N SER A 72 -15.43 -6.89 5.95
CA SER A 72 -16.58 -7.48 5.24
C SER A 72 -16.17 -8.52 4.18
N GLY A 73 -14.88 -8.69 3.89
CA GLY A 73 -14.40 -9.67 2.92
C GLY A 73 -14.72 -9.35 1.46
N ILE A 74 -14.95 -8.08 1.14
CA ILE A 74 -15.30 -7.59 -0.18
C ILE A 74 -14.04 -7.46 -1.04
N ASN A 75 -14.15 -7.76 -2.35
CA ASN A 75 -13.06 -7.50 -3.29
C ASN A 75 -12.86 -5.99 -3.46
N ILE A 76 -11.62 -5.55 -3.50
CA ILE A 76 -11.28 -4.12 -3.41
C ILE A 76 -10.48 -3.69 -4.63
N ALA A 77 -10.85 -2.55 -5.23
CA ALA A 77 -10.02 -1.82 -6.18
C ALA A 77 -9.58 -0.51 -5.53
N SER A 78 -8.29 -0.24 -5.49
CA SER A 78 -7.72 0.90 -4.79
C SER A 78 -6.54 1.50 -5.53
N THR A 79 -6.17 2.73 -5.18
CA THR A 79 -5.06 3.42 -5.81
C THR A 79 -3.74 3.25 -5.06
N HIS A 80 -2.61 3.39 -5.77
CA HIS A 80 -1.28 3.48 -5.16
C HIS A 80 -1.21 4.56 -4.08
N ALA A 81 -1.90 5.70 -4.29
CA ALA A 81 -1.94 6.78 -3.30
C ALA A 81 -2.46 6.31 -1.94
N LEU A 82 -3.54 5.49 -1.92
CA LEU A 82 -4.05 4.93 -0.66
C LEU A 82 -3.15 3.81 -0.12
N PHE A 83 -2.51 3.04 -1.00
CA PHE A 83 -1.60 1.95 -0.61
C PHE A 83 -0.43 2.44 0.25
N TYR A 84 0.09 3.65 0.00
CA TYR A 84 1.15 4.25 0.81
C TYR A 84 0.74 4.58 2.25
N TYR A 85 -0.55 4.66 2.53
CA TYR A 85 -1.08 4.93 3.88
C TYR A 85 -1.47 3.66 4.64
N TYR A 86 -1.17 2.46 4.11
CA TYR A 86 -1.48 1.21 4.79
C TYR A 86 -0.71 1.08 6.09
N THR A 87 -1.47 0.88 7.16
CA THR A 87 -0.96 0.65 8.52
C THR A 87 -0.73 -0.84 8.78
N GLU A 88 -0.17 -1.18 9.94
CA GLU A 88 -0.05 -2.58 10.36
C GLU A 88 -1.44 -3.23 10.52
N GLU A 89 -2.43 -2.49 11.02
CA GLU A 89 -3.82 -2.97 11.06
C GLU A 89 -4.33 -3.36 9.66
N THR A 90 -4.05 -2.52 8.64
CA THR A 90 -4.42 -2.80 7.26
C THR A 90 -3.77 -4.10 6.77
N ARG A 91 -2.48 -4.29 7.03
CA ARG A 91 -1.73 -5.49 6.63
C ARG A 91 -2.28 -6.73 7.29
N GLU A 92 -2.61 -6.64 8.59
CA GLU A 92 -3.20 -7.76 9.33
C GLU A 92 -4.58 -8.14 8.81
N LEU A 93 -5.46 -7.18 8.51
CA LEU A 93 -6.75 -7.43 7.89
C LEU A 93 -6.62 -8.10 6.51
N ILE A 94 -5.63 -7.71 5.70
CA ILE A 94 -5.33 -8.34 4.42
C ILE A 94 -4.90 -9.81 4.62
N ARG A 95 -4.03 -10.09 5.61
CA ARG A 95 -3.57 -11.45 5.94
C ARG A 95 -4.73 -12.32 6.41
N GLN A 96 -5.51 -11.85 7.37
CA GLN A 96 -6.67 -12.57 7.92
C GLN A 96 -7.75 -12.84 6.88
N GLY A 97 -7.99 -11.88 5.99
CA GLY A 97 -8.92 -12.01 4.88
C GLY A 97 -8.42 -12.91 3.74
N HIS A 98 -7.16 -13.37 3.79
CA HIS A 98 -6.51 -14.17 2.73
C HIS A 98 -6.61 -13.51 1.34
N TYR A 99 -6.41 -12.20 1.27
CA TYR A 99 -6.48 -11.46 0.03
C TYR A 99 -5.32 -11.77 -0.91
N HIS A 100 -5.63 -11.95 -2.19
CA HIS A 100 -4.66 -11.97 -3.27
C HIS A 100 -4.43 -10.54 -3.77
N LEU A 101 -3.24 -10.03 -3.53
CA LEU A 101 -2.85 -8.69 -3.98
C LEU A 101 -2.42 -8.74 -5.44
N ILE A 102 -2.96 -7.85 -6.26
CA ILE A 102 -2.56 -7.61 -7.64
C ILE A 102 -2.12 -6.15 -7.73
N LEU A 103 -0.86 -5.93 -8.02
CA LEU A 103 -0.29 -4.61 -8.26
C LEU A 103 -0.21 -4.40 -9.78
N ASP A 104 -0.98 -3.45 -10.28
CA ASP A 104 -0.92 -3.02 -11.68
C ASP A 104 0.06 -1.85 -11.76
N GLU A 105 1.09 -2.03 -12.55
CA GLU A 105 2.29 -1.21 -12.60
C GLU A 105 3.19 -1.32 -11.34
N VAL A 106 4.42 -0.84 -11.49
CA VAL A 106 5.41 -0.84 -10.42
C VAL A 106 5.02 0.21 -9.38
N VAL A 107 4.85 -0.22 -8.15
CA VAL A 107 4.73 0.69 -7.01
C VAL A 107 6.12 1.13 -6.61
N ASP A 108 6.34 2.43 -6.51
CA ASP A 108 7.59 2.96 -5.95
C ASP A 108 7.70 2.51 -4.49
N THR A 109 8.54 1.52 -4.26
CA THR A 109 8.80 0.98 -2.92
C THR A 109 9.83 1.80 -2.15
N VAL A 110 10.54 2.69 -2.85
CA VAL A 110 11.54 3.59 -2.29
C VAL A 110 11.14 5.02 -2.64
N LYS A 111 10.92 5.84 -1.62
CA LYS A 111 10.69 7.27 -1.78
C LYS A 111 11.95 8.01 -1.35
N LEU A 112 12.52 8.79 -2.28
CA LEU A 112 13.57 9.74 -1.93
C LEU A 112 12.94 10.86 -1.09
N LEU A 113 13.44 11.01 0.13
CA LEU A 113 13.06 12.13 0.99
C LEU A 113 14.07 13.24 0.78
N ASP A 114 13.62 14.40 0.35
CA ASP A 114 14.45 15.60 0.29
C ASP A 114 14.53 16.22 1.69
N ILE A 115 15.43 15.66 2.49
CA ILE A 115 15.69 16.12 3.86
C ILE A 115 16.90 17.05 3.86
N ASN A 116 16.72 18.25 4.37
CA ASN A 116 17.83 19.17 4.57
C ASN A 116 18.84 18.58 5.56
N LYS A 117 20.14 18.71 5.25
CA LYS A 117 21.25 18.24 6.13
C LYS A 117 21.16 18.81 7.56
N ASN A 118 20.63 20.02 7.72
CA ASN A 118 20.48 20.64 9.03
C ASN A 118 19.36 19.99 9.86
N ASP A 119 18.28 19.55 9.21
CA ASP A 119 17.18 18.83 9.88
C ASP A 119 17.66 17.46 10.37
N VAL A 120 18.43 16.74 9.57
CA VAL A 120 19.04 15.47 10.00
C VAL A 120 19.97 15.69 11.20
N LYS A 121 20.82 16.73 11.17
CA LYS A 121 21.69 17.07 12.30
C LYS A 121 20.90 17.41 13.55
N SER A 122 19.82 18.15 13.41
CA SER A 122 18.94 18.53 14.53
C SER A 122 18.26 17.31 15.14
N LEU A 123 17.77 16.38 14.33
CA LEU A 123 17.15 15.14 14.78
C LEU A 123 18.15 14.22 15.51
N LEU A 124 19.39 14.15 15.01
CA LEU A 124 20.48 13.41 15.67
C LEU A 124 20.90 14.08 16.99
N ALA A 125 21.08 15.41 16.99
CA ALA A 125 21.48 16.17 18.18
C ALA A 125 20.41 16.12 19.29
N SER A 126 19.15 15.99 18.92
CA SER A 126 18.02 15.85 19.85
C SER A 126 17.75 14.41 20.28
N ASP A 127 18.56 13.45 19.86
CA ASP A 127 18.45 12.01 20.15
C ASP A 127 17.08 11.40 19.71
N PHE A 128 16.43 11.99 18.71
CA PHE A 128 15.17 11.45 18.18
C PHE A 128 15.39 10.29 17.22
N ILE A 129 16.51 10.28 16.51
CA ILE A 129 16.87 9.23 15.55
C ILE A 129 18.25 8.68 15.84
N GLU A 130 18.49 7.46 15.44
CA GLU A 130 19.80 6.80 15.42
C GLU A 130 20.07 6.30 13.99
N ILE A 131 21.33 6.37 13.60
CA ILE A 131 21.79 5.82 12.31
C ILE A 131 22.73 4.65 12.65
N ASP A 132 22.34 3.47 12.18
CA ASP A 132 23.19 2.28 12.29
C ASP A 132 24.46 2.49 11.44
N PRO A 133 25.66 2.39 12.01
CA PRO A 133 26.90 2.69 11.31
C PRO A 133 27.25 1.66 10.22
N GLU A 134 26.74 0.43 10.28
CA GLU A 134 27.03 -0.62 9.30
C GLU A 134 26.02 -0.61 8.15
N THR A 135 24.73 -0.49 8.48
CA THR A 135 23.64 -0.57 7.50
C THR A 135 23.18 0.80 7.01
N THR A 136 23.61 1.90 7.65
CA THR A 136 23.13 3.27 7.43
C THR A 136 21.61 3.44 7.63
N GLN A 137 20.97 2.47 8.27
CA GLN A 137 19.55 2.51 8.55
C GLN A 137 19.23 3.51 9.64
N VAL A 138 18.20 4.33 9.40
CA VAL A 138 17.69 5.31 10.36
C VAL A 138 16.56 4.69 11.18
N THR A 139 16.65 4.78 12.50
CA THR A 139 15.60 4.32 13.42
C THR A 139 15.17 5.44 14.36
N TRP A 140 13.86 5.48 14.69
CA TRP A 140 13.33 6.40 15.68
C TRP A 140 13.55 5.89 17.10
N LYS A 141 14.16 6.70 17.95
CA LYS A 141 14.37 6.40 19.37
C LYS A 141 13.23 6.89 20.26
N ASP A 142 12.69 8.08 19.99
CA ASP A 142 11.61 8.68 20.79
C ASP A 142 10.26 8.61 20.08
N LYS A 143 9.38 7.74 20.59
CA LYS A 143 8.01 7.57 20.08
C LYS A 143 7.08 8.74 20.37
N ARG A 144 7.50 9.71 21.20
CA ARG A 144 6.70 10.90 21.55
C ARG A 144 6.83 12.03 20.54
N TYR A 145 7.85 11.96 19.69
CA TYR A 145 7.99 12.93 18.62
C TYR A 145 6.92 12.69 17.55
N ASN A 146 6.02 13.65 17.35
CA ASN A 146 4.95 13.63 16.35
C ASN A 146 5.07 14.74 15.31
N GLY A 147 6.25 15.27 15.09
CA GLY A 147 6.53 16.30 14.10
C GLY A 147 6.49 15.76 12.66
N HIS A 148 6.61 16.68 11.71
CA HIS A 148 6.53 16.40 10.27
C HIS A 148 7.43 15.23 9.80
N TRP A 149 8.63 15.14 10.30
CA TRP A 149 9.60 14.12 9.94
C TRP A 149 9.24 12.72 10.47
N HIS A 150 8.52 12.63 11.58
CA HIS A 150 8.03 11.35 12.08
C HIS A 150 7.10 10.67 11.08
N CYS A 151 6.16 11.42 10.51
CA CYS A 151 5.25 10.92 9.49
C CYS A 151 5.99 10.41 8.24
N LEU A 152 7.04 11.12 7.80
CA LEU A 152 7.79 10.76 6.59
C LEU A 152 8.72 9.56 6.78
N LEU A 153 9.39 9.45 7.92
CA LEU A 153 10.35 8.38 8.19
C LEU A 153 9.68 7.10 8.74
N TYR A 154 8.59 7.24 9.49
CA TYR A 154 7.86 6.10 10.06
C TYR A 154 7.04 5.32 9.03
N THR A 155 6.68 5.94 7.92
CA THR A 155 5.98 5.26 6.81
C THR A 155 6.91 4.43 5.92
N SER A 156 8.21 4.51 6.12
CA SER A 156 9.17 3.64 5.43
C SER A 156 9.17 2.28 6.14
N PRO A 157 8.77 1.18 5.48
CA PRO A 157 8.78 -0.14 6.10
C PRO A 157 10.20 -0.51 6.51
N SER A 158 10.41 -0.81 7.80
CA SER A 158 11.68 -1.35 8.26
C SER A 158 11.91 -2.74 7.66
N PRO A 159 13.11 -3.05 7.14
CA PRO A 159 13.43 -4.39 6.64
C PRO A 159 13.37 -5.50 7.69
N ARG A 160 13.21 -5.16 8.98
CA ARG A 160 13.14 -6.13 10.09
C ARG A 160 11.75 -6.73 10.32
N ASP A 161 10.71 -6.26 9.61
CA ASP A 161 9.33 -6.74 9.75
C ASP A 161 8.94 -7.74 8.65
N SER A 162 9.91 -8.36 7.99
CA SER A 162 9.71 -9.39 6.97
C SER A 162 10.02 -10.80 7.49
#